data_428c61f2a399d165a53c60617c10e15f
#
_entry.id   428c61f2a399d165a53c60617c10e15f
#
_cell.length_a   1.000
_cell.length_b   1.000
_cell.length_c   1.000
_cell.angle_alpha   90.00
_cell.angle_beta   90.00
_cell.angle_gamma   90.00
#
_symmetry.space_group_name_H-M   'P 1'
#
loop_
_entity.id
_entity.type
_entity.pdbx_description
1 polymer ?
#
loop_
_entity_poly.entity_id
_entity_poly.type
_entity_poly.pdbx_seq_one_letter_code
_entity_poly.pdbx_strand_id
1 'polypeptide(L)'
;MSEDKMKNALNQILYKRMSQEYDAFIEKLKHCTPEEIIQASYEKVFKEDILLIVENGELEHSDVRALLKEKYPLDGCYQKWLDEDVSYMEELKMCVENHAREIAKHMKKEYER
;
A
#
# COMPACT_ATOMS: atom_id res chain seq x y z
N MET A 1 -0.72 26.56 19.84
CA MET A 1 -0.07 25.38 19.24
C MET A 1 0.35 25.70 17.82
N SER A 2 1.59 25.41 17.43
CA SER A 2 2.04 25.64 16.06
C SER A 2 1.32 24.72 15.10
N GLU A 3 1.25 25.13 13.81
CA GLU A 3 0.64 24.31 12.77
C GLU A 3 1.33 22.94 12.64
N ASP A 4 2.65 22.90 12.82
CA ASP A 4 3.42 21.67 12.75
C ASP A 4 3.04 20.69 13.87
N LYS A 5 2.84 21.19 15.08
CA LYS A 5 2.42 20.34 16.19
C LYS A 5 1.01 19.82 15.99
N MET A 6 0.12 20.67 15.46
CA MET A 6 -1.26 20.27 15.17
C MET A 6 -1.29 19.20 14.06
N LYS A 7 -0.51 19.41 13.01
CA LYS A 7 -0.38 18.44 11.91
C LYS A 7 0.11 17.11 12.43
N ASN A 8 1.15 17.11 13.26
CA ASN A 8 1.70 15.86 13.81
C ASN A 8 0.70 15.15 14.72
N ALA A 9 -0.02 15.91 15.55
CA ALA A 9 -1.02 15.33 16.43
C ALA A 9 -2.16 14.68 15.64
N LEU A 10 -2.66 15.35 14.62
CA LEU A 10 -3.74 14.81 13.78
C LEU A 10 -3.27 13.60 12.98
N ASN A 11 -2.01 13.65 12.49
CA ASN A 11 -1.43 12.53 11.76
C ASN A 11 -1.31 11.29 12.64
N GLN A 12 -0.92 11.47 13.90
CA GLN A 12 -0.85 10.36 14.86
C GLN A 12 -2.23 9.76 15.14
N ILE A 13 -3.25 10.59 15.24
CA ILE A 13 -4.63 10.13 15.42
C ILE A 13 -5.07 9.31 14.22
N LEU A 14 -4.79 9.81 13.01
CA LEU A 14 -5.13 9.10 11.78
C LEU A 14 -4.42 7.75 11.71
N TYR A 15 -3.11 7.73 11.99
CA TYR A 15 -2.33 6.49 11.99
C TYR A 15 -2.89 5.49 12.99
N LYS A 16 -3.22 5.94 14.18
CA LYS A 16 -3.78 5.07 15.20
C LYS A 16 -5.12 4.46 14.77
N ARG A 17 -5.99 5.27 14.17
CA ARG A 17 -7.29 4.80 13.69
C ARG A 17 -7.12 3.79 12.56
N MET A 18 -6.24 4.07 11.61
CA MET A 18 -5.95 3.15 10.50
C MET A 18 -5.31 1.86 11.00
N SER A 19 -4.41 1.96 12.00
CA SER A 19 -3.79 0.77 12.60
C SER A 19 -4.83 -0.12 13.26
N GLN A 20 -5.83 0.48 13.91
CA GLN A 20 -6.92 -0.28 14.52
C GLN A 20 -7.78 -0.97 13.47
N GLU A 21 -8.03 -0.31 12.33
CA GLU A 21 -8.72 -0.93 11.20
C GLU A 21 -7.92 -2.13 10.68
N TYR A 22 -6.60 -1.94 10.53
CA TYR A 22 -5.71 -3.00 10.06
C TYR A 22 -5.71 -4.18 11.02
N ASP A 23 -5.62 -3.91 12.32
CA ASP A 23 -5.64 -4.97 13.33
C ASP A 23 -6.95 -5.77 13.26
N ALA A 24 -8.08 -5.08 13.09
CA ALA A 24 -9.37 -5.75 12.92
C ALA A 24 -9.41 -6.62 11.66
N PHE A 25 -8.82 -6.13 10.57
CA PHE A 25 -8.70 -6.88 9.33
C PHE A 25 -7.88 -8.15 9.53
N ILE A 26 -6.74 -8.05 10.20
CA ILE A 26 -5.88 -9.21 10.49
C ILE A 26 -6.59 -10.21 11.39
N GLU A 27 -7.31 -9.73 12.42
CA GLU A 27 -8.08 -10.62 13.31
C GLU A 27 -9.13 -11.40 12.52
N LYS A 28 -9.79 -10.73 11.59
CA LYS A 28 -10.77 -11.39 10.72
C LYS A 28 -10.11 -12.47 9.85
N LEU A 29 -8.92 -12.18 9.33
CA LEU A 29 -8.19 -13.14 8.50
C LEU A 29 -7.81 -14.40 9.26
N LYS A 30 -7.55 -14.29 10.56
CA LYS A 30 -7.19 -15.46 11.39
C LYS A 30 -8.29 -16.50 11.45
N HIS A 31 -9.53 -16.11 11.17
CA HIS A 31 -10.69 -17.00 11.17
C HIS A 31 -11.09 -17.45 9.77
N CYS A 32 -10.32 -17.08 8.77
CA CYS A 32 -10.59 -17.43 7.38
C CYS A 32 -9.86 -18.72 6.98
N THR A 33 -10.31 -19.32 5.89
CA THR A 33 -9.62 -20.47 5.31
C THR A 33 -8.29 -20.04 4.70
N PRO A 34 -7.33 -20.98 4.52
CA PRO A 34 -6.07 -20.64 3.85
C PRO A 34 -6.27 -20.00 2.47
N GLU A 35 -7.27 -20.45 1.72
CA GLU A 35 -7.56 -19.90 0.39
C GLU A 35 -8.05 -18.46 0.47
N GLU A 36 -8.92 -18.16 1.45
CA GLU A 36 -9.39 -16.80 1.66
C GLU A 36 -8.26 -15.88 2.09
N ILE A 37 -7.32 -16.38 2.90
CA ILE A 37 -6.14 -15.62 3.33
C ILE A 37 -5.27 -15.29 2.12
N ILE A 38 -5.06 -16.26 1.24
CA ILE A 38 -4.28 -16.05 0.02
C ILE A 38 -4.93 -14.98 -0.86
N GLN A 39 -6.26 -15.03 -1.01
CA GLN A 39 -7.00 -14.04 -1.80
C GLN A 39 -6.90 -12.64 -1.19
N ALA A 40 -6.83 -12.56 0.13
CA ALA A 40 -6.72 -11.29 0.85
C ALA A 40 -5.30 -10.74 0.92
N SER A 41 -4.30 -11.47 0.42
CA SER A 41 -2.89 -11.06 0.54
C SER A 41 -2.60 -9.74 -0.16
N TYR A 42 -3.23 -9.48 -1.31
CA TYR A 42 -3.10 -8.23 -2.04
C TYR A 42 -3.59 -7.06 -1.18
N GLU A 43 -4.77 -7.19 -0.61
CA GLU A 43 -5.35 -6.17 0.26
C GLU A 43 -4.45 -5.90 1.47
N LYS A 44 -3.91 -6.95 2.06
CA LYS A 44 -3.02 -6.85 3.22
C LYS A 44 -1.79 -5.99 2.89
N VAL A 45 -1.12 -6.28 1.78
CA VAL A 45 0.10 -5.58 1.38
C VAL A 45 -0.19 -4.10 1.12
N PHE A 46 -1.26 -3.79 0.39
CA PHE A 46 -1.58 -2.40 0.09
C PHE A 46 -2.04 -1.63 1.31
N LYS A 47 -2.75 -2.26 2.23
CA LYS A 47 -3.11 -1.62 3.50
C LYS A 47 -1.87 -1.33 4.35
N GLU A 48 -0.90 -2.24 4.38
CA GLU A 48 0.37 -2.00 5.07
C GLU A 48 1.12 -0.83 4.44
N ASP A 49 1.13 -0.73 3.12
CA ASP A 49 1.78 0.37 2.40
C ASP A 49 1.11 1.71 2.69
N ILE A 50 -0.22 1.74 2.76
CA ILE A 50 -0.97 2.95 3.13
C ILE A 50 -0.58 3.38 4.54
N LEU A 51 -0.52 2.44 5.48
CA LEU A 51 -0.10 2.72 6.86
C LEU A 51 1.31 3.31 6.90
N LEU A 52 2.20 2.79 6.07
CA LEU A 52 3.58 3.29 6.01
C LEU A 52 3.64 4.74 5.53
N ILE A 53 2.84 5.08 4.52
CA ILE A 53 2.74 6.46 4.02
C ILE A 53 2.32 7.40 5.15
N VAL A 54 1.30 7.01 5.91
CA VAL A 54 0.80 7.83 7.03
C VAL A 54 1.85 7.91 8.15
N GLU A 55 2.46 6.78 8.49
CA GLU A 55 3.49 6.72 9.53
C GLU A 55 4.66 7.65 9.22
N ASN A 56 5.07 7.70 7.95
CA ASN A 56 6.19 8.53 7.52
C ASN A 56 5.83 10.02 7.44
N GLY A 57 4.56 10.38 7.67
CA GLY A 57 4.14 11.78 7.67
C GLY A 57 4.19 12.43 6.28
N GLU A 58 3.99 11.65 5.24
CA GLU A 58 4.09 12.13 3.85
C GLU A 58 2.85 12.90 3.39
N LEU A 59 1.74 12.81 4.13
CA LEU A 59 0.50 13.48 3.75
C LEU A 59 0.47 14.94 4.23
N GLU A 60 -0.15 15.80 3.43
CA GLU A 60 -0.38 17.17 3.83
C GLU A 60 -1.45 17.23 4.91
N HIS A 61 -1.43 18.29 5.71
CA HIS A 61 -2.36 18.48 6.81
C HIS A 61 -3.84 18.42 6.35
N SER A 62 -4.13 19.04 5.19
CA SER A 62 -5.49 19.03 4.63
C SER A 62 -5.97 17.62 4.30
N ASP A 63 -5.06 16.78 3.81
CA ASP A 63 -5.37 15.39 3.48
C ASP A 63 -5.65 14.57 4.75
N VAL A 64 -4.84 14.77 5.77
CA VAL A 64 -5.04 14.10 7.07
C VAL A 64 -6.39 14.46 7.65
N ARG A 65 -6.74 15.75 7.63
CA ARG A 65 -8.04 16.21 8.14
C ARG A 65 -9.21 15.61 7.38
N ALA A 66 -9.08 15.54 6.06
CA ALA A 66 -10.12 14.95 5.21
C ALA A 66 -10.32 13.48 5.52
N LEU A 67 -9.24 12.72 5.63
CA LEU A 67 -9.31 11.29 5.93
C LEU A 67 -9.89 11.01 7.31
N LEU A 68 -9.64 11.89 8.28
CA LEU A 68 -10.20 11.73 9.62
C LEU A 68 -11.72 11.85 9.65
N LYS A 69 -12.34 12.40 8.61
CA LYS A 69 -13.80 12.48 8.50
C LYS A 69 -14.42 11.16 8.07
N GLU A 70 -13.65 10.25 7.52
CA GLU A 70 -14.15 8.94 7.13
C GLU A 70 -14.23 8.01 8.34
N LYS A 71 -15.23 7.14 8.32
CA LYS A 71 -15.39 6.13 9.37
C LYS A 71 -14.29 5.08 9.30
N TYR A 72 -13.93 4.66 8.08
CA TYR A 72 -12.90 3.66 7.83
C TYR A 72 -11.91 4.21 6.81
N PRO A 73 -11.00 5.11 7.24
CA PRO A 73 -10.09 5.76 6.30
C PRO A 73 -9.12 4.80 5.61
N LEU A 74 -8.68 3.74 6.28
CA LEU A 74 -7.78 2.77 5.66
C LEU A 74 -8.47 2.03 4.52
N ASP A 75 -9.66 1.50 4.79
CA ASP A 75 -10.44 0.81 3.77
C ASP A 75 -10.85 1.76 2.64
N GLY A 76 -11.20 3.01 2.98
CA GLY A 76 -11.53 4.02 1.99
C GLY A 76 -10.39 4.27 1.00
N CYS A 77 -9.18 4.39 1.50
CA CYS A 77 -7.99 4.55 0.65
C CYS A 77 -7.77 3.32 -0.23
N TYR A 78 -7.94 2.13 0.33
CA TYR A 78 -7.78 0.90 -0.43
C TYR A 78 -8.80 0.79 -1.55
N GLN A 79 -10.08 1.11 -1.26
CA GLN A 79 -11.13 1.08 -2.28
C GLN A 79 -10.86 2.09 -3.40
N LYS A 80 -10.37 3.27 -3.04
CA LYS A 80 -9.98 4.29 -4.02
C LYS A 80 -8.85 3.78 -4.92
N TRP A 81 -7.88 3.10 -4.33
CA TRP A 81 -6.78 2.49 -5.08
C TRP A 81 -7.30 1.48 -6.10
N LEU A 82 -8.26 0.66 -5.70
CA LEU A 82 -8.86 -0.34 -6.61
C LEU A 82 -9.63 0.32 -7.75
N ASP A 83 -10.29 1.45 -7.47
CA ASP A 83 -11.09 2.17 -8.46
C ASP A 83 -10.22 2.96 -9.45
N GLU A 84 -9.00 3.30 -9.06
CA GLU A 84 -8.10 4.00 -9.96
C GLU A 84 -7.49 3.03 -10.96
N ASP A 85 -7.54 3.39 -12.22
CA ASP A 85 -6.99 2.59 -13.30
C ASP A 85 -5.48 2.81 -13.40
N VAL A 86 -4.81 2.80 -12.24
CA VAL A 86 -3.36 2.92 -12.18
C VAL A 86 -2.80 1.51 -12.08
N SER A 87 -2.49 0.96 -13.22
CA SER A 87 -1.99 -0.40 -13.30
C SER A 87 -0.47 -0.43 -13.14
N TYR A 88 0.00 -0.94 -12.02
CA TYR A 88 1.42 -1.27 -11.89
C TYR A 88 1.84 -2.37 -12.89
N MET A 89 0.87 -2.96 -13.59
CA MET A 89 1.12 -4.01 -14.58
C MET A 89 2.05 -3.55 -15.70
N GLU A 90 1.94 -2.27 -16.11
CA GLU A 90 2.86 -1.72 -17.13
C GLU A 90 4.30 -1.73 -16.61
N GLU A 91 4.50 -1.28 -15.38
CA GLU A 91 5.83 -1.27 -14.76
C GLU A 91 6.36 -2.69 -14.54
N LEU A 92 5.49 -3.58 -14.09
CA LEU A 92 5.84 -4.98 -13.89
C LEU A 92 6.23 -5.64 -15.21
N LYS A 93 5.48 -5.37 -16.28
CA LYS A 93 5.77 -5.87 -17.61
C LYS A 93 7.16 -5.40 -18.09
N MET A 94 7.46 -4.12 -17.89
CA MET A 94 8.76 -3.56 -18.24
C MET A 94 9.88 -4.25 -17.45
N CYS A 95 9.65 -4.52 -16.18
CA CYS A 95 10.62 -5.23 -15.35
C CYS A 95 10.88 -6.64 -15.88
N VAL A 96 9.82 -7.37 -16.22
CA VAL A 96 9.92 -8.72 -16.79
C VAL A 96 10.69 -8.69 -18.12
N GLU A 97 10.35 -7.74 -18.99
CA GLU A 97 11.00 -7.59 -20.27
C GLU A 97 12.49 -7.27 -20.12
N ASN A 98 12.83 -6.35 -19.23
CA ASN A 98 14.22 -5.97 -18.95
C ASN A 98 15.01 -7.15 -18.42
N HIS A 99 14.42 -7.92 -17.51
CA HIS A 99 15.06 -9.10 -16.97
C HIS A 99 15.32 -10.14 -18.06
N ALA A 100 14.33 -10.38 -18.92
CA ALA A 100 14.46 -11.30 -20.05
C ALA A 100 15.58 -10.87 -20.98
N ARG A 101 15.70 -9.56 -21.27
CA ARG A 101 16.76 -9.03 -22.15
C ARG A 101 18.14 -9.20 -21.55
N GLU A 102 18.25 -9.06 -20.21
CA GLU A 102 19.51 -9.30 -19.52
C GLU A 102 19.95 -10.75 -19.64
N ILE A 103 19.01 -11.67 -19.45
CA ILE A 103 19.29 -13.11 -19.63
C ILE A 103 19.75 -13.37 -21.07
N ALA A 104 19.06 -12.82 -22.06
CA ALA A 104 19.39 -12.99 -23.47
C ALA A 104 20.80 -12.48 -23.78
N LYS A 105 21.22 -11.36 -23.21
CA LYS A 105 22.56 -10.82 -23.39
C LYS A 105 23.62 -11.78 -22.83
N HIS A 106 23.38 -12.36 -21.67
CA HIS A 106 24.31 -13.33 -21.08
C HIS A 106 24.40 -14.59 -21.91
N MET A 107 23.29 -15.09 -22.43
CA MET A 107 23.28 -16.26 -23.30
C MET A 107 24.04 -15.98 -24.58
N LYS A 108 23.87 -14.82 -25.19
CA LYS A 108 24.58 -14.44 -26.42
C LYS A 108 26.08 -14.40 -26.21
N LYS A 109 26.53 -13.87 -25.06
CA LYS A 109 27.95 -13.83 -24.73
C LYS A 109 28.55 -15.23 -24.59
N GLU A 110 27.80 -16.18 -24.06
CA GLU A 110 28.25 -17.57 -23.94
C GLU A 110 28.41 -18.23 -25.30
N TYR A 111 27.54 -17.92 -26.22
CA TYR A 111 27.57 -18.49 -27.57
C TYR A 111 28.63 -17.84 -28.48
N GLU A 112 29.06 -16.63 -28.17
CA GLU A 112 30.04 -15.91 -29.00
C GLU A 112 31.50 -16.19 -28.62
N ARG A 113 31.73 -17.06 -27.66
CA ARG A 113 33.09 -17.49 -27.28
C ARG A 113 33.67 -18.49 -28.29
#